data_fe012edee7c405d4a2ffc26e83ad42b8
#
_entry.id   fe012edee7c405d4a2ffc26e83ad42b8
#
_cell.length_a   1.000
_cell.length_b   1.000
_cell.length_c   1.000
_cell.angle_alpha   90.00
_cell.angle_beta   90.00
_cell.angle_gamma   90.00
#
_symmetry.space_group_name_H-M   'P 1'
#
loop_
_entity.id
_entity.type
_entity.pdbx_description
1 polymer ?
#
loop_
_entity_poly.entity_id
_entity_poly.type
_entity_poly.pdbx_seq_one_letter_code
_entity_poly.pdbx_strand_id
1 'polypeptide(L)'
;MSRRIQPCLWFNKNAEEAAHFYAETFPDSRVDSIERAPGDYPSGKAGDVLVITMTILGMPFMLLNGGPEFSFDEAVSFQVATEDQEETDRYWNAIVGNGGEESVCGWCKDRFGLSWQITPKRLTELMSQGNPAKSKAAFEAMMQMRKIDIAQLDRAVEGITTDA
;
A
#
# COMPACT_ATOMS: atom_id res chain seq x y z
N MET A 1 -22.94 5.31 -7.06
CA MET A 1 -22.82 6.59 -6.32
C MET A 1 -21.44 7.15 -6.61
N SER A 2 -21.31 8.42 -7.04
CA SER A 2 -20.02 9.07 -7.19
C SER A 2 -19.38 9.21 -5.80
N ARG A 3 -18.18 8.68 -5.62
CA ARG A 3 -17.45 8.88 -4.37
C ARG A 3 -17.07 10.36 -4.26
N ARG A 4 -17.30 10.95 -3.09
CA ARG A 4 -17.04 12.39 -2.86
C ARG A 4 -15.57 12.67 -2.53
N ILE A 5 -14.79 11.65 -2.25
CA ILE A 5 -13.38 11.77 -1.87
C ILE A 5 -12.58 10.69 -2.57
N GLN A 6 -11.40 11.03 -3.03
CA GLN A 6 -10.40 10.10 -3.55
C GLN A 6 -9.01 10.61 -3.18
N PRO A 7 -8.03 9.74 -2.94
CA PRO A 7 -6.64 10.14 -2.75
C PRO A 7 -6.07 10.76 -4.02
N CYS A 8 -5.28 11.82 -3.85
CA CYS A 8 -4.45 12.39 -4.89
C CYS A 8 -2.98 12.22 -4.50
N LEU A 9 -2.22 11.49 -5.33
CA LEU A 9 -0.81 11.20 -5.12
C LEU A 9 0.03 12.14 -5.96
N TRP A 10 0.97 12.83 -5.33
CA TRP A 10 1.84 13.81 -5.99
C TRP A 10 3.12 13.16 -6.49
N PHE A 11 3.42 13.32 -7.78
CA PHE A 11 4.60 12.77 -8.45
C PHE A 11 5.42 13.85 -9.14
N ASN A 12 6.71 13.58 -9.32
CA ASN A 12 7.61 14.39 -10.11
C ASN A 12 7.85 13.75 -11.49
N LYS A 13 6.90 13.94 -12.42
CA LYS A 13 6.94 13.47 -13.82
C LYS A 13 6.91 11.94 -14.04
N ASN A 14 6.73 11.15 -12.98
CA ASN A 14 6.72 9.69 -13.04
C ASN A 14 5.36 9.06 -12.67
N ALA A 15 4.27 9.82 -12.77
CA ALA A 15 2.93 9.32 -12.49
C ALA A 15 2.50 8.18 -13.43
N GLU A 16 2.88 8.22 -14.73
CA GLU A 16 2.57 7.13 -15.67
C GLU A 16 3.29 5.83 -15.28
N GLU A 17 4.57 5.93 -14.95
CA GLU A 17 5.35 4.78 -14.48
C GLU A 17 4.74 4.17 -13.21
N ALA A 18 4.33 5.02 -12.26
CA ALA A 18 3.67 4.58 -11.05
C ALA A 18 2.31 3.92 -11.33
N ALA A 19 1.50 4.50 -12.21
CA ALA A 19 0.20 3.95 -12.58
C ALA A 19 0.31 2.55 -13.21
N HIS A 20 1.27 2.35 -14.11
CA HIS A 20 1.54 1.04 -14.69
C HIS A 20 2.03 0.04 -13.64
N PHE A 21 2.96 0.46 -12.79
CA PHE A 21 3.47 -0.38 -11.71
C PHE A 21 2.33 -0.86 -10.77
N TYR A 22 1.44 0.03 -10.36
CA TYR A 22 0.31 -0.36 -9.49
C TYR A 22 -0.71 -1.25 -10.21
N ALA A 23 -0.98 -0.99 -11.49
CA ALA A 23 -1.88 -1.82 -12.28
C ALA A 23 -1.34 -3.24 -12.49
N GLU A 24 -0.03 -3.41 -12.59
CA GLU A 24 0.63 -4.71 -12.72
C GLU A 24 0.80 -5.44 -11.39
N THR A 25 0.96 -4.68 -10.30
CA THR A 25 1.21 -5.25 -8.96
C THR A 25 -0.05 -5.78 -8.29
N PHE A 26 -1.15 -5.04 -8.41
CA PHE A 26 -2.39 -5.34 -7.68
C PHE A 26 -3.51 -5.79 -8.60
N PRO A 27 -4.28 -6.83 -8.23
CA PRO A 27 -5.49 -7.21 -8.97
C PRO A 27 -6.55 -6.11 -8.91
N ASP A 28 -7.57 -6.19 -9.77
CA ASP A 28 -8.65 -5.19 -9.87
C ASP A 28 -8.13 -3.75 -9.97
N SER A 29 -7.00 -3.57 -10.67
CA SER A 29 -6.31 -2.31 -10.82
C SER A 29 -6.10 -1.98 -12.29
N ARG A 30 -6.31 -0.72 -12.66
CA ARG A 30 -6.21 -0.25 -14.05
C ARG A 30 -6.08 1.26 -14.12
N VAL A 31 -5.47 1.74 -15.19
CA VAL A 31 -5.53 3.15 -15.59
C VAL A 31 -6.91 3.42 -16.19
N ASP A 32 -7.63 4.38 -15.64
CA ASP A 32 -8.97 4.75 -16.11
C ASP A 32 -8.93 5.91 -17.12
N SER A 33 -8.10 6.95 -16.88
CA SER A 33 -7.86 8.03 -17.85
C SER A 33 -6.48 8.67 -17.68
N ILE A 34 -6.01 9.29 -18.76
CA ILE A 34 -4.79 10.10 -18.77
C ILE A 34 -5.16 11.47 -19.34
N GLU A 35 -4.96 12.52 -18.56
CA GLU A 35 -5.25 13.89 -18.91
C GLU A 35 -3.96 14.69 -19.09
N ARG A 36 -3.88 15.42 -20.20
CA ARG A 36 -2.72 16.23 -20.52
C ARG A 36 -2.96 17.69 -20.15
N ALA A 37 -1.88 18.38 -19.80
CA ALA A 37 -1.95 19.80 -19.44
C ALA A 37 -2.49 20.63 -20.62
N PRO A 38 -3.54 21.43 -20.41
CA PRO A 38 -4.08 22.29 -21.48
C PRO A 38 -3.22 23.53 -21.76
N GLY A 39 -2.25 23.81 -20.91
CA GLY A 39 -1.32 24.92 -20.98
C GLY A 39 -0.07 24.66 -20.15
N ASP A 40 0.91 25.56 -20.24
CA ASP A 40 2.12 25.49 -19.40
C ASP A 40 1.74 25.65 -17.92
N TYR A 41 2.45 24.92 -17.05
CA TYR A 41 2.28 24.96 -15.61
C TYR A 41 3.66 24.95 -14.91
N PRO A 42 3.77 25.24 -13.59
CA PRO A 42 5.06 25.47 -12.92
C PRO A 42 6.13 24.39 -13.16
N SER A 43 5.73 23.13 -13.31
CA SER A 43 6.66 21.99 -13.47
C SER A 43 6.60 21.30 -14.83
N GLY A 44 5.84 21.84 -15.81
CA GLY A 44 5.71 21.20 -17.13
C GLY A 44 5.12 22.11 -18.19
N LYS A 45 4.86 21.53 -19.36
CA LYS A 45 4.40 22.18 -20.56
C LYS A 45 3.03 21.70 -21.00
N ALA A 46 2.36 22.51 -21.82
CA ALA A 46 1.17 22.08 -22.54
C ALA A 46 1.41 20.74 -23.25
N GLY A 47 0.50 19.80 -23.10
CA GLY A 47 0.58 18.46 -23.67
C GLY A 47 1.28 17.40 -22.80
N ASP A 48 2.02 17.80 -21.76
CA ASP A 48 2.58 16.85 -20.79
C ASP A 48 1.45 16.12 -20.05
N VAL A 49 1.69 14.87 -19.64
CA VAL A 49 0.74 14.16 -18.78
C VAL A 49 0.67 14.86 -17.42
N LEU A 50 -0.49 15.37 -17.08
CA LEU A 50 -0.72 16.12 -15.84
C LEU A 50 -1.42 15.27 -14.77
N VAL A 51 -2.53 14.63 -15.13
CA VAL A 51 -3.34 13.84 -14.20
C VAL A 51 -3.63 12.47 -14.80
N ILE A 52 -3.48 11.46 -13.98
CA ILE A 52 -3.93 10.11 -14.28
C ILE A 52 -4.99 9.73 -13.25
N THR A 53 -6.14 9.27 -13.70
CA THR A 53 -7.08 8.59 -12.82
C THR A 53 -6.93 7.09 -12.98
N MET A 54 -6.92 6.38 -11.88
CA MET A 54 -6.80 4.94 -11.88
C MET A 54 -7.59 4.29 -10.75
N THR A 55 -7.86 3.04 -10.91
CA THR A 55 -8.38 2.17 -9.85
C THR A 55 -7.24 1.31 -9.34
N ILE A 56 -7.05 1.22 -8.02
CA ILE A 56 -6.13 0.30 -7.35
C ILE A 56 -6.94 -0.53 -6.36
N LEU A 57 -6.95 -1.86 -6.51
CA LEU A 57 -7.74 -2.77 -5.68
C LEU A 57 -9.21 -2.32 -5.53
N GLY A 58 -9.82 -1.89 -6.63
CA GLY A 58 -11.19 -1.39 -6.67
C GLY A 58 -11.39 0.01 -6.08
N MET A 59 -10.36 0.68 -5.59
CA MET A 59 -10.41 2.04 -5.03
C MET A 59 -9.90 3.07 -6.05
N PRO A 60 -10.62 4.18 -6.28
CA PRO A 60 -10.17 5.21 -7.19
C PRO A 60 -9.06 6.07 -6.59
N PHE A 61 -8.05 6.38 -7.42
CA PHE A 61 -6.94 7.27 -7.13
C PHE A 61 -6.77 8.30 -8.24
N MET A 62 -6.21 9.43 -7.89
CA MET A 62 -5.66 10.42 -8.81
C MET A 62 -4.14 10.46 -8.62
N LEU A 63 -3.38 10.43 -9.71
CA LEU A 63 -1.94 10.60 -9.73
C LEU A 63 -1.65 11.91 -10.47
N LEU A 64 -0.99 12.84 -9.80
CA LEU A 64 -0.72 14.19 -10.31
C LEU A 64 0.79 14.36 -10.55
N ASN A 65 1.19 14.72 -11.74
CA ASN A 65 2.56 15.19 -12.03
C ASN A 65 2.71 16.65 -11.62
N GLY A 66 2.80 16.89 -10.31
CA GLY A 66 2.86 18.23 -9.74
C GLY A 66 4.25 18.86 -9.73
N GLY A 67 5.31 18.05 -9.80
CA GLY A 67 6.70 18.51 -9.80
C GLY A 67 7.52 18.07 -8.58
N PRO A 68 8.72 18.64 -8.39
CA PRO A 68 9.68 18.16 -7.41
C PRO A 68 9.48 18.69 -5.97
N GLU A 69 8.47 19.53 -5.73
CA GLU A 69 8.34 20.27 -4.47
C GLU A 69 7.95 19.40 -3.27
N PHE A 70 7.19 18.33 -3.50
CA PHE A 70 6.73 17.42 -2.46
C PHE A 70 7.15 15.99 -2.75
N SER A 71 7.42 15.26 -1.69
CA SER A 71 7.70 13.81 -1.74
C SER A 71 6.85 13.10 -0.70
N PHE A 72 6.62 11.80 -0.92
CA PHE A 72 5.90 10.98 0.04
C PHE A 72 6.72 10.76 1.31
N ASP A 73 6.01 10.60 2.42
CA ASP A 73 6.54 10.18 3.70
C ASP A 73 5.62 9.13 4.36
N GLU A 74 5.97 8.68 5.54
CA GLU A 74 5.24 7.64 6.27
C GLU A 74 3.99 8.14 7.00
N ALA A 75 3.70 9.45 6.97
CA ALA A 75 2.51 10.01 7.62
C ALA A 75 1.21 9.55 6.96
N VAL A 76 1.29 9.16 5.69
CA VAL A 76 0.19 8.54 4.95
C VAL A 76 0.66 7.20 4.38
N SER A 77 -0.13 6.17 4.56
CA SER A 77 0.10 4.84 3.98
C SER A 77 -1.21 4.19 3.56
N PHE A 78 -1.13 3.24 2.65
CA PHE A 78 -2.28 2.44 2.23
C PHE A 78 -2.11 1.01 2.73
N GLN A 79 -3.09 0.57 3.52
CA GLN A 79 -3.11 -0.79 4.03
C GLN A 79 -3.81 -1.70 3.02
N VAL A 80 -3.12 -2.76 2.63
CA VAL A 80 -3.62 -3.81 1.74
C VAL A 80 -3.83 -5.06 2.57
N ALA A 81 -5.09 -5.49 2.70
CA ALA A 81 -5.41 -6.77 3.32
C ALA A 81 -5.07 -7.91 2.36
N THR A 82 -4.36 -8.92 2.84
CA THR A 82 -4.04 -10.13 2.06
C THR A 82 -4.71 -11.36 2.67
N GLU A 83 -5.10 -12.31 1.80
CA GLU A 83 -5.82 -13.51 2.22
C GLU A 83 -4.92 -14.53 2.91
N ASP A 84 -3.70 -14.70 2.41
CA ASP A 84 -2.76 -15.72 2.86
C ASP A 84 -1.29 -15.26 2.73
N GLN A 85 -0.37 -16.17 3.03
CA GLN A 85 1.07 -15.91 2.95
C GLN A 85 1.53 -15.72 1.49
N GLU A 86 0.96 -16.47 0.55
CA GLU A 86 1.34 -16.39 -0.85
C GLU A 86 1.01 -15.00 -1.42
N GLU A 87 -0.17 -14.47 -1.13
CA GLU A 87 -0.57 -13.12 -1.55
C GLU A 87 0.26 -12.05 -0.85
N THR A 88 0.53 -12.22 0.45
CA THR A 88 1.42 -11.34 1.23
C THR A 88 2.81 -11.28 0.59
N ASP A 89 3.39 -12.43 0.28
CA ASP A 89 4.71 -12.53 -0.34
C ASP A 89 4.73 -11.92 -1.74
N ARG A 90 3.68 -12.14 -2.53
CA ARG A 90 3.57 -11.61 -3.89
C ARG A 90 3.61 -10.08 -3.90
N TYR A 91 2.78 -9.41 -3.09
CA TYR A 91 2.75 -7.94 -3.06
C TYR A 91 4.01 -7.37 -2.43
N TRP A 92 4.48 -7.95 -1.32
CA TRP A 92 5.72 -7.52 -0.69
C TRP A 92 6.91 -7.60 -1.65
N ASN A 93 7.08 -8.73 -2.31
CA ASN A 93 8.18 -8.96 -3.23
C ASN A 93 8.08 -8.07 -4.48
N ALA A 94 6.86 -7.82 -4.99
CA ALA A 94 6.65 -6.91 -6.12
C ALA A 94 7.05 -5.47 -5.77
N ILE A 95 6.72 -4.99 -4.57
CA ILE A 95 7.05 -3.63 -4.12
C ILE A 95 8.54 -3.51 -3.82
N VAL A 96 9.06 -4.36 -2.94
CA VAL A 96 10.46 -4.30 -2.47
C VAL A 96 11.43 -4.70 -3.57
N GLY A 97 11.12 -5.73 -4.34
CA GLY A 97 11.97 -6.25 -5.42
C GLY A 97 12.10 -5.33 -6.64
N ASN A 98 11.23 -4.34 -6.76
CA ASN A 98 11.25 -3.34 -7.84
C ASN A 98 11.77 -1.97 -7.39
N GLY A 99 12.75 -1.95 -6.51
CA GLY A 99 13.39 -0.72 -6.05
C GLY A 99 12.73 -0.07 -4.84
N GLY A 100 11.82 -0.80 -4.19
CA GLY A 100 11.24 -0.41 -2.91
C GLY A 100 12.15 -0.74 -1.71
N GLU A 101 11.69 -0.40 -0.52
CA GLU A 101 12.40 -0.57 0.74
C GLU A 101 11.53 -1.30 1.76
N GLU A 102 12.13 -2.24 2.47
CA GLU A 102 11.49 -2.88 3.62
C GLU A 102 11.48 -1.94 4.82
N SER A 103 10.38 -1.94 5.56
CA SER A 103 10.32 -1.40 6.91
C SER A 103 9.87 -2.48 7.89
N VAL A 104 9.34 -2.13 9.04
CA VAL A 104 8.93 -3.04 10.11
C VAL A 104 7.42 -3.24 10.13
N CYS A 105 6.95 -4.31 10.78
CA CYS A 105 5.52 -4.54 11.07
C CYS A 105 4.63 -4.61 9.81
N GLY A 106 5.12 -5.14 8.70
CA GLY A 106 4.38 -5.24 7.46
C GLY A 106 4.39 -3.96 6.61
N TRP A 107 5.16 -2.94 7.02
CA TRP A 107 5.33 -1.72 6.25
C TRP A 107 6.46 -1.86 5.24
N CYS A 108 6.26 -1.28 4.06
CA CYS A 108 7.28 -1.11 3.03
C CYS A 108 7.00 0.16 2.22
N LYS A 109 8.01 0.64 1.51
CA LYS A 109 7.87 1.73 0.54
C LYS A 109 8.07 1.19 -0.87
N ASP A 110 7.34 1.73 -1.82
CA ASP A 110 7.66 1.50 -3.22
C ASP A 110 8.81 2.40 -3.69
N ARG A 111 9.26 2.19 -4.94
CA ARG A 111 10.35 2.98 -5.53
C ARG A 111 10.03 4.46 -5.72
N PHE A 112 8.76 4.86 -5.58
CA PHE A 112 8.30 6.25 -5.62
C PHE A 112 8.27 6.89 -4.23
N GLY A 113 8.54 6.11 -3.18
CA GLY A 113 8.52 6.56 -1.78
C GLY A 113 7.16 6.43 -1.10
N LEU A 114 6.11 5.96 -1.79
CA LEU A 114 4.79 5.76 -1.19
C LEU A 114 4.82 4.57 -0.23
N SER A 115 4.25 4.78 0.96
CA SER A 115 4.21 3.77 2.02
C SER A 115 2.99 2.86 1.88
N TRP A 116 3.25 1.56 2.03
CA TRP A 116 2.27 0.49 2.01
C TRP A 116 2.34 -0.33 3.29
N GLN A 117 1.19 -0.82 3.75
CA GLN A 117 1.10 -1.82 4.81
C GLN A 117 0.54 -3.10 4.20
N ILE A 118 1.36 -4.13 4.05
CA ILE A 118 0.91 -5.43 3.55
C ILE A 118 0.51 -6.28 4.75
N THR A 119 -0.80 -6.37 4.98
CA THR A 119 -1.38 -6.84 6.24
C THR A 119 -2.25 -8.08 5.99
N PRO A 120 -1.78 -9.28 6.32
CA PRO A 120 -2.62 -10.47 6.26
C PRO A 120 -3.88 -10.33 7.13
N LYS A 121 -5.03 -10.76 6.63
CA LYS A 121 -6.29 -10.82 7.41
C LYS A 121 -6.12 -11.56 8.72
N ARG A 122 -5.25 -12.59 8.72
CA ARG A 122 -4.93 -13.33 9.94
C ARG A 122 -4.41 -12.46 11.08
N LEU A 123 -3.55 -11.47 10.78
CA LEU A 123 -3.08 -10.52 11.79
C LEU A 123 -4.24 -9.69 12.34
N THR A 124 -5.08 -9.15 11.47
CA THR A 124 -6.25 -8.36 11.89
C THR A 124 -7.22 -9.18 12.75
N GLU A 125 -7.45 -10.44 12.38
CA GLU A 125 -8.26 -11.37 13.16
C GLU A 125 -7.69 -11.56 14.57
N LEU A 126 -6.41 -11.88 14.68
CA LEU A 126 -5.75 -12.09 15.99
C LEU A 126 -5.80 -10.85 16.88
N MET A 127 -5.72 -9.65 16.27
CA MET A 127 -5.79 -8.38 16.98
C MET A 127 -7.23 -8.04 17.45
N SER A 128 -8.26 -8.54 16.78
CA SER A 128 -9.67 -8.17 17.01
C SER A 128 -10.52 -9.23 17.72
N GLN A 129 -9.99 -10.42 17.98
CA GLN A 129 -10.76 -11.57 18.51
C GLN A 129 -11.27 -11.45 19.96
N GLY A 130 -11.09 -10.32 20.61
CA GLY A 130 -11.57 -10.11 21.98
C GLY A 130 -10.81 -10.89 23.08
N ASN A 131 -9.70 -11.57 22.72
CA ASN A 131 -8.79 -12.20 23.68
C ASN A 131 -7.54 -11.33 23.85
N PRO A 132 -7.41 -10.57 24.96
CA PRO A 132 -6.29 -9.65 25.16
C PRO A 132 -4.92 -10.33 25.15
N ALA A 133 -4.83 -11.57 25.64
CA ALA A 133 -3.56 -12.30 25.68
C ALA A 133 -3.10 -12.70 24.28
N LYS A 134 -4.02 -13.19 23.43
CA LYS A 134 -3.72 -13.48 22.03
C LYS A 134 -3.37 -12.22 21.24
N SER A 135 -4.14 -11.15 21.41
CA SER A 135 -3.86 -9.87 20.74
C SER A 135 -2.51 -9.33 21.13
N LYS A 136 -2.14 -9.40 22.41
CA LYS A 136 -0.82 -8.99 22.89
C LYS A 136 0.30 -9.83 22.27
N ALA A 137 0.18 -11.15 22.28
CA ALA A 137 1.18 -12.05 21.73
C ALA A 137 1.37 -11.84 20.21
N ALA A 138 0.28 -11.70 19.47
CA ALA A 138 0.34 -11.39 18.04
C ALA A 138 0.99 -10.02 17.76
N PHE A 139 0.66 -9.02 18.56
CA PHE A 139 1.26 -7.68 18.45
C PHE A 139 2.78 -7.72 18.71
N GLU A 140 3.20 -8.38 19.79
CA GLU A 140 4.63 -8.51 20.14
C GLU A 140 5.41 -9.28 19.07
N ALA A 141 4.82 -10.32 18.48
CA ALA A 141 5.41 -11.06 17.37
C ALA A 141 5.53 -10.18 16.12
N MET A 142 4.46 -9.46 15.75
CA MET A 142 4.46 -8.53 14.61
C MET A 142 5.56 -7.47 14.74
N MET A 143 5.79 -6.94 15.93
CA MET A 143 6.81 -5.92 16.20
C MET A 143 8.24 -6.38 15.90
N GLN A 144 8.48 -7.68 15.80
CA GLN A 144 9.77 -8.27 15.46
C GLN A 144 9.91 -8.61 13.96
N MET A 145 8.85 -8.39 13.17
CA MET A 145 8.81 -8.75 11.75
C MET A 145 9.08 -7.53 10.86
N ARG A 146 9.60 -7.79 9.67
CA ARG A 146 9.51 -6.89 8.52
C ARG A 146 8.28 -7.26 7.70
N LYS A 147 8.40 -8.20 6.77
CA LYS A 147 7.26 -8.85 6.16
C LYS A 147 6.52 -9.70 7.20
N ILE A 148 5.22 -9.65 7.21
CA ILE A 148 4.42 -10.46 8.12
C ILE A 148 4.50 -11.93 7.73
N ASP A 149 4.84 -12.77 8.71
CA ASP A 149 4.87 -14.23 8.62
C ASP A 149 3.71 -14.80 9.43
N ILE A 150 2.70 -15.32 8.72
CA ILE A 150 1.48 -15.86 9.34
C ILE A 150 1.79 -17.04 10.24
N ALA A 151 2.72 -17.92 9.85
CA ALA A 151 3.09 -19.07 10.66
C ALA A 151 3.76 -18.66 11.97
N GLN A 152 4.53 -17.57 11.99
CA GLN A 152 5.08 -17.01 13.23
C GLN A 152 4.00 -16.39 14.11
N LEU A 153 3.00 -15.71 13.52
CA LEU A 153 1.85 -15.21 14.27
C LEU A 153 1.08 -16.34 14.95
N ASP A 154 0.79 -17.41 14.20
CA ASP A 154 0.05 -18.57 14.74
C ASP A 154 0.82 -19.26 15.86
N ARG A 155 2.12 -19.45 15.71
CA ARG A 155 2.98 -19.98 16.79
C ARG A 155 2.97 -19.09 18.03
N ALA A 156 3.00 -17.79 17.87
CA ALA A 156 3.00 -16.86 19.01
C ALA A 156 1.73 -16.92 19.86
N VAL A 157 0.60 -17.33 19.28
CA VAL A 157 -0.69 -17.44 19.99
C VAL A 157 -1.05 -18.88 20.33
N GLU A 158 -0.22 -19.85 19.95
CA GLU A 158 -0.44 -21.27 20.22
C GLU A 158 -0.48 -21.53 21.74
N GLY A 159 -1.43 -22.32 22.20
CA GLY A 159 -1.59 -22.65 23.62
C GLY A 159 -2.17 -21.56 24.51
N ILE A 160 -2.43 -20.35 23.97
CA ILE A 160 -3.14 -19.31 24.72
C ILE A 160 -4.64 -19.63 24.67
N THR A 161 -5.16 -20.09 25.82
CA THR A 161 -6.60 -20.37 26.00
C THR A 161 -7.38 -19.07 26.20
N THR A 162 -8.63 -19.08 25.78
CA THR A 162 -9.57 -18.02 26.16
C THR A 162 -9.99 -18.32 27.60
N ASP A 163 -9.51 -17.57 28.57
CA ASP A 163 -10.10 -17.63 29.90
C ASP A 163 -11.55 -17.16 29.77
N ALA A 164 -12.46 -18.01 30.25
CA ALA A 164 -13.89 -17.83 30.19
C ALA A 164 -14.36 -16.71 31.13
#